data_0ac82c2f850b1d9948946ae3270073af
#
_entry.id   0ac82c2f850b1d9948946ae3270073af
#
_cell.length_a   1.000
_cell.length_b   1.000
_cell.length_c   1.000
_cell.angle_alpha   90.00
_cell.angle_beta   90.00
_cell.angle_gamma   90.00
#
_symmetry.space_group_name_H-M   'P 1'
#
loop_
_entity.id
_entity.type
_entity.pdbx_description
1 polymer ?
#
loop_
_entity_poly.entity_id
_entity_poly.type
_entity_poly.pdbx_seq_one_letter_code
_entity_poly.pdbx_strand_id
1 'polypeptide(L)'
;MNVFVIGIGLIGGSLVKDIKSAFDNVTVYGIESNEANIAEALTLGIIDQKATYQDLQLADMVIVSIPVDVMGTELPSILDAVNEDCVVFDVGSTKALICKTLENHPKRRNFLACHPIAGTEFSGPSAAINNLFKDKTNIICEVELTAFKLQEKALKVFQAVGMRIRYMNPVAHDKHIAYVSHLSHISAFMLGKTVIE
;
A
#
# COMPACT_ATOMS: atom_id res chain seq x y z
N MET A 1 7.70 16.75 -3.37
CA MET A 1 6.49 15.90 -3.19
C MET A 1 6.56 15.28 -1.80
N ASN A 2 5.49 15.47 -1.01
CA ASN A 2 5.38 14.91 0.34
C ASN A 2 4.65 13.57 0.28
N VAL A 3 5.37 12.49 0.53
CA VAL A 3 4.84 11.12 0.53
C VAL A 3 4.74 10.64 1.98
N PHE A 4 3.56 10.25 2.38
CA PHE A 4 3.32 9.65 3.69
C PHE A 4 3.16 8.14 3.54
N VAL A 5 3.82 7.37 4.38
CA VAL A 5 3.66 5.92 4.47
C VAL A 5 3.16 5.53 5.86
N ILE A 6 2.02 4.87 5.89
CA ILE A 6 1.41 4.34 7.11
C ILE A 6 1.65 2.83 7.13
N GLY A 7 2.49 2.37 8.09
CA GLY A 7 3.05 1.03 8.12
C GLY A 7 4.35 0.92 7.32
N ILE A 8 5.47 0.84 8.04
CA ILE A 8 6.83 0.86 7.44
C ILE A 8 7.41 -0.57 7.49
N GLY A 9 6.70 -1.51 6.89
CA GLY A 9 7.16 -2.87 6.70
C GLY A 9 7.82 -3.11 5.33
N LEU A 10 7.93 -4.37 4.94
CA LEU A 10 8.46 -4.78 3.64
C LEU A 10 7.84 -4.00 2.47
N ILE A 11 6.51 -3.96 2.37
CA ILE A 11 5.81 -3.37 1.21
C ILE A 11 5.90 -1.85 1.24
N GLY A 12 5.47 -1.20 2.33
CA GLY A 12 5.50 0.25 2.46
C GLY A 12 6.91 0.80 2.36
N GLY A 13 7.85 0.19 3.07
CA GLY A 13 9.27 0.58 3.05
C GLY A 13 9.92 0.43 1.67
N SER A 14 9.68 -0.70 0.98
CA SER A 14 10.22 -0.90 -0.38
C SER A 14 9.65 0.11 -1.37
N LEU A 15 8.35 0.40 -1.27
CA LEU A 15 7.70 1.34 -2.19
C LEU A 15 8.25 2.76 -2.05
N VAL A 16 8.44 3.24 -0.83
CA VAL A 16 9.02 4.59 -0.62
C VAL A 16 10.50 4.65 -1.01
N LYS A 17 11.26 3.56 -0.86
CA LYS A 17 12.64 3.48 -1.38
C LYS A 17 12.68 3.60 -2.90
N ASP A 18 11.80 2.89 -3.60
CA ASP A 18 11.70 2.96 -5.06
C ASP A 18 11.22 4.34 -5.53
N ILE A 19 10.27 4.96 -4.82
CA ILE A 19 9.81 6.33 -5.09
C ILE A 19 10.95 7.35 -4.90
N LYS A 20 11.71 7.28 -3.81
CA LYS A 20 12.88 8.15 -3.59
C LYS A 20 13.94 7.98 -4.67
N SER A 21 14.07 6.79 -5.23
CA SER A 21 15.02 6.51 -6.32
C SER A 21 14.52 7.02 -7.69
N ALA A 22 13.20 7.09 -7.89
CA ALA A 22 12.59 7.45 -9.16
C ALA A 22 12.28 8.93 -9.33
N PHE A 23 12.19 9.68 -8.23
CA PHE A 23 11.79 11.10 -8.25
C PHE A 23 12.74 11.97 -7.42
N ASP A 24 13.13 13.11 -7.98
CA ASP A 24 13.82 14.16 -7.24
C ASP A 24 12.87 14.91 -6.29
N ASN A 25 13.43 15.47 -5.20
CA ASN A 25 12.69 16.33 -4.25
C ASN A 25 11.47 15.64 -3.62
N VAL A 26 11.62 14.37 -3.21
CA VAL A 26 10.66 13.62 -2.41
C VAL A 26 11.07 13.68 -0.95
N THR A 27 10.12 14.06 -0.08
CA THR A 27 10.26 13.91 1.37
C THR A 27 9.29 12.83 1.83
N VAL A 28 9.81 11.81 2.51
CA VAL A 28 9.03 10.68 3.01
C VAL A 28 8.78 10.83 4.50
N TYR A 29 7.51 10.84 4.87
CA TYR A 29 7.02 10.88 6.25
C TYR A 29 6.48 9.50 6.64
N GLY A 30 6.93 8.98 7.79
CA GLY A 30 6.51 7.67 8.28
C GLY A 30 5.55 7.77 9.45
N ILE A 31 4.46 7.01 9.39
CA ILE A 31 3.52 6.79 10.48
C ILE A 31 3.52 5.30 10.79
N GLU A 32 3.88 4.95 12.02
CA GLU A 32 4.02 3.57 12.48
C GLU A 32 3.77 3.52 13.98
N SER A 33 3.06 2.50 14.42
CA SER A 33 2.71 2.33 15.84
C SER A 33 3.89 1.84 16.70
N ASN A 34 4.83 1.12 16.08
CA ASN A 34 6.02 0.62 16.77
C ASN A 34 7.17 1.63 16.66
N GLU A 35 7.54 2.24 17.79
CA GLU A 35 8.63 3.23 17.87
C GLU A 35 9.99 2.65 17.44
N ALA A 36 10.24 1.36 17.66
CA ALA A 36 11.48 0.72 17.21
C ALA A 36 11.54 0.67 15.67
N ASN A 37 10.41 0.39 15.00
CA ASN A 37 10.34 0.41 13.55
C ASN A 37 10.55 1.84 12.99
N ILE A 38 10.04 2.88 13.67
CA ILE A 38 10.30 4.28 13.30
C ILE A 38 11.81 4.58 13.37
N ALA A 39 12.45 4.25 14.49
CA ALA A 39 13.88 4.49 14.69
C ALA A 39 14.73 3.75 13.64
N GLU A 40 14.39 2.50 13.36
CA GLU A 40 15.06 1.69 12.34
C GLU A 40 14.86 2.28 10.94
N ALA A 41 13.63 2.66 10.57
CA ALA A 41 13.32 3.25 9.27
C ALA A 41 14.04 4.58 9.03
N LEU A 42 14.19 5.42 10.07
CA LEU A 42 15.00 6.64 10.03
C LEU A 42 16.49 6.31 9.82
N THR A 43 17.02 5.36 10.59
CA THR A 43 18.43 4.94 10.50
C THR A 43 18.78 4.37 9.12
N LEU A 44 17.84 3.60 8.54
CA LEU A 44 17.98 3.01 7.20
C LEU A 44 17.71 4.01 6.06
N GLY A 45 17.32 5.25 6.37
CA GLY A 45 16.98 6.27 5.38
C GLY A 45 15.73 5.95 4.56
N ILE A 46 14.86 5.05 5.04
CA ILE A 46 13.59 4.70 4.41
C ILE A 46 12.65 5.88 4.49
N ILE A 47 12.52 6.47 5.66
CA ILE A 47 11.77 7.71 5.89
C ILE A 47 12.73 8.85 6.26
N ASP A 48 12.32 10.08 5.98
CA ASP A 48 13.08 11.28 6.32
C ASP A 48 12.61 11.87 7.66
N GLN A 49 11.33 11.68 8.00
CA GLN A 49 10.74 12.23 9.22
C GLN A 49 9.64 11.28 9.75
N LYS A 50 9.50 11.25 11.08
CA LYS A 50 8.31 10.70 11.75
C LYS A 50 7.16 11.68 11.60
N ALA A 51 5.95 11.17 11.42
CA ALA A 51 4.72 11.97 11.34
C ALA A 51 3.58 11.33 12.13
N THR A 52 2.47 12.06 12.20
CA THR A 52 1.21 11.66 12.81
C THR A 52 0.05 11.85 11.82
N TYR A 53 -1.13 11.37 12.15
CA TYR A 53 -2.32 11.59 11.31
C TYR A 53 -2.69 13.08 11.16
N GLN A 54 -2.29 13.95 12.11
CA GLN A 54 -2.52 15.39 12.02
C GLN A 54 -1.73 16.05 10.89
N ASP A 55 -0.61 15.43 10.50
CA ASP A 55 0.27 15.95 9.45
C ASP A 55 -0.21 15.57 8.03
N LEU A 56 -1.21 14.67 7.89
CA LEU A 56 -1.71 14.16 6.61
C LEU A 56 -2.29 15.24 5.70
N GLN A 57 -2.72 16.38 6.25
CA GLN A 57 -3.14 17.55 5.46
C GLN A 57 -2.01 18.10 4.55
N LEU A 58 -0.75 17.80 4.84
CA LEU A 58 0.43 18.22 4.07
C LEU A 58 0.79 17.22 2.95
N ALA A 59 0.09 16.07 2.90
CA ALA A 59 0.41 15.00 1.99
C ALA A 59 0.02 15.31 0.54
N ASP A 60 0.92 15.03 -0.38
CA ASP A 60 0.62 14.88 -1.80
C ASP A 60 0.13 13.46 -2.12
N MET A 61 0.60 12.48 -1.34
CA MET A 61 0.33 11.06 -1.51
C MET A 61 0.42 10.35 -0.16
N VAL A 62 -0.53 9.44 0.11
CA VAL A 62 -0.51 8.57 1.28
C VAL A 62 -0.55 7.11 0.82
N ILE A 63 0.41 6.33 1.30
CA ILE A 63 0.52 4.89 1.09
C ILE A 63 0.08 4.19 2.37
N VAL A 64 -0.99 3.41 2.30
CA VAL A 64 -1.52 2.67 3.45
C VAL A 64 -1.06 1.22 3.37
N SER A 65 -0.08 0.85 4.19
CA SER A 65 0.61 -0.46 4.19
C SER A 65 0.52 -1.14 5.56
N ILE A 66 -0.64 -1.05 6.18
CA ILE A 66 -0.98 -1.72 7.45
C ILE A 66 -1.75 -3.01 7.19
N PRO A 67 -1.93 -3.91 8.18
CA PRO A 67 -2.74 -5.12 8.03
C PRO A 67 -4.17 -4.83 7.56
N VAL A 68 -4.71 -5.69 6.69
CA VAL A 68 -6.00 -5.46 6.02
C VAL A 68 -7.21 -5.44 6.97
N ASP A 69 -7.12 -6.15 8.10
CA ASP A 69 -8.12 -6.13 9.16
C ASP A 69 -8.19 -4.76 9.87
N VAL A 70 -7.09 -4.04 9.94
CA VAL A 70 -7.00 -2.70 10.51
C VAL A 70 -7.38 -1.61 9.49
N MET A 71 -7.06 -1.83 8.21
CA MET A 71 -7.32 -0.85 7.13
C MET A 71 -8.79 -0.39 7.09
N GLY A 72 -9.75 -1.31 7.26
CA GLY A 72 -11.18 -0.96 7.21
C GLY A 72 -11.59 0.06 8.27
N THR A 73 -10.90 0.09 9.41
CA THR A 73 -11.16 1.04 10.50
C THR A 73 -10.40 2.36 10.31
N GLU A 74 -9.16 2.28 9.84
CA GLU A 74 -8.27 3.44 9.75
C GLU A 74 -8.50 4.31 8.50
N LEU A 75 -8.82 3.69 7.37
CA LEU A 75 -8.95 4.40 6.09
C LEU A 75 -9.96 5.56 6.09
N PRO A 76 -11.15 5.46 6.73
CA PRO A 76 -12.05 6.61 6.82
C PRO A 76 -11.38 7.82 7.49
N SER A 77 -10.73 7.61 8.63
CA SER A 77 -10.02 8.68 9.36
C SER A 77 -8.84 9.25 8.60
N ILE A 78 -8.12 8.42 7.86
CA ILE A 78 -7.04 8.85 6.96
C ILE A 78 -7.60 9.75 5.85
N LEU A 79 -8.70 9.36 5.23
CA LEU A 79 -9.35 10.16 4.19
C LEU A 79 -9.88 11.49 4.73
N ASP A 80 -10.41 11.50 5.94
CA ASP A 80 -10.87 12.74 6.59
C ASP A 80 -9.70 13.72 6.80
N ALA A 81 -8.52 13.22 7.13
CA ALA A 81 -7.34 14.02 7.46
C ALA A 81 -6.59 14.60 6.26
N VAL A 82 -6.68 13.99 5.07
CA VAL A 82 -5.95 14.47 3.88
C VAL A 82 -6.64 15.67 3.22
N ASN A 83 -5.87 16.46 2.45
CA ASN A 83 -6.40 17.50 1.58
C ASN A 83 -7.02 16.92 0.29
N GLU A 84 -7.74 17.76 -0.47
CA GLU A 84 -8.46 17.33 -1.69
C GLU A 84 -7.54 16.95 -2.87
N ASP A 85 -6.30 17.41 -2.89
CA ASP A 85 -5.31 17.13 -3.92
C ASP A 85 -4.42 15.92 -3.59
N CYS A 86 -4.61 15.32 -2.42
CA CYS A 86 -3.89 14.13 -1.97
C CYS A 86 -4.51 12.86 -2.56
N VAL A 87 -3.68 11.99 -3.13
CA VAL A 87 -4.09 10.62 -3.45
C VAL A 87 -3.73 9.68 -2.29
N VAL A 88 -4.71 8.93 -1.82
CA VAL A 88 -4.53 7.85 -0.85
C VAL A 88 -4.66 6.52 -1.58
N PHE A 89 -3.70 5.63 -1.45
CA PHE A 89 -3.87 4.26 -1.93
C PHE A 89 -3.37 3.25 -0.92
N ASP A 90 -4.01 2.10 -0.89
CA ASP A 90 -3.60 0.98 -0.08
C ASP A 90 -2.77 -0.03 -0.88
N VAL A 91 -2.11 -0.93 -0.18
CA VAL A 91 -1.37 -2.05 -0.76
C VAL A 91 -1.84 -3.41 -0.21
N GLY A 92 -3.04 -3.44 0.36
CA GLY A 92 -3.61 -4.61 1.02
C GLY A 92 -3.93 -5.74 0.05
N SER A 93 -3.91 -6.98 0.56
CA SER A 93 -4.13 -8.19 -0.22
C SER A 93 -5.60 -8.51 -0.50
N THR A 94 -6.56 -7.83 0.12
CA THR A 94 -8.00 -7.96 -0.13
C THR A 94 -8.63 -6.61 -0.43
N LYS A 95 -9.67 -6.57 -1.27
CA LYS A 95 -10.25 -5.30 -1.77
C LYS A 95 -11.73 -5.14 -1.48
N ALA A 96 -12.52 -6.21 -1.46
CA ALA A 96 -13.98 -6.12 -1.39
C ALA A 96 -14.48 -5.40 -0.14
N LEU A 97 -13.94 -5.75 1.03
CA LEU A 97 -14.34 -5.12 2.29
C LEU A 97 -13.90 -3.65 2.35
N ILE A 98 -12.67 -3.35 1.96
CA ILE A 98 -12.11 -2.00 1.96
C ILE A 98 -12.93 -1.07 1.04
N CYS A 99 -13.21 -1.49 -0.19
CA CYS A 99 -14.02 -0.73 -1.14
C CYS A 99 -15.42 -0.48 -0.60
N LYS A 100 -16.06 -1.51 -0.03
CA LYS A 100 -17.38 -1.39 0.58
C LYS A 100 -17.42 -0.41 1.77
N THR A 101 -16.40 -0.44 2.64
CA THR A 101 -16.31 0.48 3.78
C THR A 101 -16.24 1.93 3.34
N LEU A 102 -15.60 2.20 2.21
CA LEU A 102 -15.42 3.55 1.70
C LEU A 102 -16.47 3.99 0.67
N GLU A 103 -17.42 3.13 0.29
CA GLU A 103 -18.38 3.36 -0.81
C GLU A 103 -19.07 4.72 -0.72
N ASN A 104 -19.51 5.11 0.48
CA ASN A 104 -20.24 6.35 0.72
C ASN A 104 -19.39 7.43 1.44
N HIS A 105 -18.08 7.27 1.48
CA HIS A 105 -17.22 8.25 2.16
C HIS A 105 -17.16 9.56 1.36
N PRO A 106 -17.30 10.75 1.97
CA PRO A 106 -17.29 12.04 1.27
C PRO A 106 -16.05 12.25 0.39
N LYS A 107 -14.89 11.74 0.85
CA LYS A 107 -13.63 11.80 0.11
C LYS A 107 -13.27 10.48 -0.61
N ARG A 108 -14.28 9.65 -0.97
CA ARG A 108 -14.04 8.41 -1.73
C ARG A 108 -13.20 8.66 -3.00
N ARG A 109 -13.38 9.81 -3.62
CA ARG A 109 -12.64 10.23 -4.82
C ARG A 109 -11.12 10.40 -4.63
N ASN A 110 -10.65 10.50 -3.38
CA ASN A 110 -9.24 10.59 -3.03
C ASN A 110 -8.58 9.21 -2.88
N PHE A 111 -9.37 8.13 -2.83
CA PHE A 111 -8.88 6.78 -2.59
C PHE A 111 -8.78 5.95 -3.87
N LEU A 112 -7.64 5.28 -4.05
CA LEU A 112 -7.37 4.32 -5.11
C LEU A 112 -7.05 2.96 -4.49
N ALA A 113 -7.95 1.99 -4.67
CA ALA A 113 -7.79 0.65 -4.11
C ALA A 113 -6.78 -0.16 -4.91
N CYS A 114 -5.64 -0.52 -4.30
CA CYS A 114 -4.52 -1.18 -4.97
C CYS A 114 -4.10 -2.48 -4.28
N HIS A 115 -3.54 -3.40 -5.06
CA HIS A 115 -2.88 -4.59 -4.55
C HIS A 115 -1.65 -4.91 -5.43
N PRO A 116 -0.45 -4.47 -5.06
CA PRO A 116 0.78 -4.91 -5.72
C PRO A 116 1.06 -6.37 -5.35
N ILE A 117 1.15 -7.24 -6.37
CA ILE A 117 1.43 -8.67 -6.18
C ILE A 117 2.94 -8.86 -6.00
N ALA A 118 3.42 -8.50 -4.83
CA ALA A 118 4.81 -8.59 -4.44
C ALA A 118 4.91 -8.87 -2.93
N GLY A 119 5.98 -9.52 -2.51
CA GLY A 119 6.23 -9.82 -1.10
C GLY A 119 7.29 -10.89 -0.93
N THR A 120 7.75 -11.03 0.29
CA THR A 120 8.62 -12.09 0.79
C THR A 120 8.11 -12.53 2.16
N GLU A 121 8.76 -13.52 2.77
CA GLU A 121 8.45 -14.00 4.12
C GLU A 121 8.96 -13.07 5.24
N PHE A 122 9.74 -12.04 4.90
CA PHE A 122 10.32 -11.12 5.88
C PHE A 122 9.37 -9.95 6.20
N SER A 123 9.53 -9.36 7.38
CA SER A 123 8.72 -8.24 7.87
C SER A 123 9.59 -7.17 8.55
N GLY A 124 8.99 -6.00 8.82
CA GLY A 124 9.68 -4.87 9.43
C GLY A 124 10.43 -4.00 8.43
N PRO A 125 11.03 -2.87 8.89
CA PRO A 125 11.74 -1.92 8.03
C PRO A 125 12.98 -2.51 7.35
N SER A 126 13.76 -3.35 8.06
CA SER A 126 14.94 -4.03 7.53
C SER A 126 14.64 -4.98 6.37
N ALA A 127 13.40 -5.45 6.25
CA ALA A 127 12.96 -6.26 5.11
C ALA A 127 12.76 -5.46 3.82
N ALA A 128 12.69 -4.12 3.89
CA ALA A 128 12.46 -3.27 2.73
C ALA A 128 13.63 -3.31 1.74
N ILE A 129 13.34 -3.66 0.49
CA ILE A 129 14.34 -3.83 -0.58
C ILE A 129 14.01 -2.92 -1.78
N ASN A 130 15.03 -2.56 -2.54
CA ASN A 130 14.86 -1.81 -3.78
C ASN A 130 14.36 -2.72 -4.90
N ASN A 131 13.60 -2.15 -5.84
CA ASN A 131 13.08 -2.83 -7.02
C ASN A 131 12.15 -4.02 -6.73
N LEU A 132 11.53 -4.06 -5.54
CA LEU A 132 10.57 -5.10 -5.18
C LEU A 132 9.41 -5.19 -6.18
N PHE A 133 8.99 -4.05 -6.72
CA PHE A 133 7.82 -3.93 -7.59
C PHE A 133 8.11 -3.98 -9.09
N LYS A 134 9.39 -3.97 -9.46
CA LYS A 134 9.77 -4.02 -10.87
C LYS A 134 9.21 -5.27 -11.55
N ASP A 135 8.48 -5.06 -12.66
CA ASP A 135 7.79 -6.09 -13.42
C ASP A 135 6.67 -6.84 -12.66
N LYS A 136 6.32 -6.40 -11.45
CA LYS A 136 5.20 -6.97 -10.70
C LYS A 136 3.88 -6.36 -11.12
N THR A 137 2.81 -7.15 -10.99
CA THR A 137 1.46 -6.66 -11.25
C THR A 137 0.93 -5.87 -10.05
N ASN A 138 0.39 -4.68 -10.31
CA ASN A 138 -0.45 -3.96 -9.37
C ASN A 138 -1.90 -4.00 -9.86
N ILE A 139 -2.79 -4.61 -9.09
CA ILE A 139 -4.20 -4.68 -9.40
C ILE A 139 -4.89 -3.46 -8.79
N ILE A 140 -5.63 -2.72 -9.61
CA ILE A 140 -6.40 -1.55 -9.19
C ILE A 140 -7.89 -1.88 -9.31
N CYS A 141 -8.63 -1.62 -8.22
CA CYS A 141 -10.07 -1.82 -8.18
C CYS A 141 -10.80 -0.49 -8.11
N GLU A 142 -12.00 -0.42 -8.73
CA GLU A 142 -12.89 0.76 -8.72
C GLU A 142 -12.17 2.07 -9.10
N VAL A 143 -11.30 2.01 -10.09
CA VAL A 143 -10.53 3.17 -10.54
C VAL A 143 -11.43 4.35 -10.94
N GLU A 144 -12.61 4.07 -11.46
CA GLU A 144 -13.63 5.04 -11.88
C GLU A 144 -14.18 5.90 -10.74
N LEU A 145 -14.07 5.42 -9.49
CA LEU A 145 -14.49 6.18 -8.30
C LEU A 145 -13.42 7.14 -7.78
N THR A 146 -12.20 7.04 -8.29
CA THR A 146 -11.09 7.95 -7.94
C THR A 146 -11.05 9.14 -8.90
N ALA A 147 -10.78 10.33 -8.41
CA ALA A 147 -10.66 11.52 -9.25
C ALA A 147 -9.54 11.36 -10.28
N PHE A 148 -9.79 11.67 -11.55
CA PHE A 148 -8.86 11.47 -12.68
C PHE A 148 -7.46 12.02 -12.41
N LYS A 149 -7.35 13.26 -11.91
CA LYS A 149 -6.08 13.90 -11.54
C LYS A 149 -5.29 13.07 -10.51
N LEU A 150 -5.97 12.44 -9.57
CA LEU A 150 -5.35 11.64 -8.52
C LEU A 150 -4.96 10.26 -9.03
N GLN A 151 -5.76 9.67 -9.95
CA GLN A 151 -5.36 8.46 -10.69
C GLN A 151 -4.05 8.70 -11.45
N GLU A 152 -3.95 9.79 -12.22
CA GLU A 152 -2.75 10.13 -12.98
C GLU A 152 -1.52 10.26 -12.07
N LYS A 153 -1.69 10.90 -10.89
CA LYS A 153 -0.61 11.06 -9.91
C LYS A 153 -0.10 9.68 -9.42
N ALA A 154 -1.01 8.79 -9.05
CA ALA A 154 -0.65 7.43 -8.61
C ALA A 154 -0.04 6.58 -9.74
N LEU A 155 -0.64 6.61 -10.93
CA LEU A 155 -0.16 5.84 -12.08
C LEU A 155 1.24 6.25 -12.53
N LYS A 156 1.60 7.55 -12.46
CA LYS A 156 2.97 8.02 -12.71
C LYS A 156 3.98 7.37 -11.75
N VAL A 157 3.61 7.24 -10.47
CA VAL A 157 4.46 6.56 -9.48
C VAL A 157 4.56 5.07 -9.80
N PHE A 158 3.45 4.38 -10.03
CA PHE A 158 3.46 2.95 -10.34
C PHE A 158 4.27 2.63 -11.60
N GLN A 159 4.17 3.48 -12.63
CA GLN A 159 4.97 3.34 -13.84
C GLN A 159 6.48 3.57 -13.56
N ALA A 160 6.82 4.59 -12.77
CA ALA A 160 8.20 4.92 -12.46
C ALA A 160 8.90 3.81 -11.66
N VAL A 161 8.17 3.12 -10.77
CA VAL A 161 8.69 1.96 -10.00
C VAL A 161 8.59 0.64 -10.78
N GLY A 162 8.15 0.67 -12.03
CA GLY A 162 8.15 -0.47 -12.94
C GLY A 162 6.99 -1.46 -12.78
N MET A 163 5.87 -1.06 -12.17
CA MET A 163 4.69 -1.90 -12.01
C MET A 163 3.90 -2.06 -13.32
N ARG A 164 3.30 -3.24 -13.50
CA ARG A 164 2.33 -3.53 -14.56
C ARG A 164 0.92 -3.42 -14.02
N ILE A 165 0.11 -2.52 -14.58
CA ILE A 165 -1.24 -2.26 -14.08
C ILE A 165 -2.25 -3.25 -14.68
N ARG A 166 -3.16 -3.73 -13.83
CA ARG A 166 -4.36 -4.49 -14.17
C ARG A 166 -5.55 -3.92 -13.42
N TYR A 167 -6.71 -3.91 -14.04
CA TYR A 167 -7.96 -3.46 -13.43
C TYR A 167 -8.86 -4.64 -13.16
N MET A 168 -9.53 -4.65 -12.02
CA MET A 168 -10.41 -5.75 -11.61
C MET A 168 -11.52 -5.23 -10.68
N ASN A 169 -12.67 -5.88 -10.73
CA ASN A 169 -13.71 -5.66 -9.72
C ASN A 169 -13.25 -6.20 -8.36
N PRO A 170 -13.54 -5.51 -7.22
CA PRO A 170 -13.04 -5.91 -5.90
C PRO A 170 -13.42 -7.35 -5.49
N VAL A 171 -14.66 -7.77 -5.74
CA VAL A 171 -15.13 -9.12 -5.41
C VAL A 171 -14.45 -10.17 -6.30
N ALA A 172 -14.32 -9.88 -7.59
CA ALA A 172 -13.60 -10.75 -8.52
C ALA A 172 -12.11 -10.85 -8.16
N HIS A 173 -11.51 -9.73 -7.72
CA HIS A 173 -10.14 -9.70 -7.22
C HIS A 173 -9.96 -10.68 -6.04
N ASP A 174 -10.75 -10.53 -4.98
CA ASP A 174 -10.59 -11.34 -3.77
C ASP A 174 -10.81 -12.83 -4.05
N LYS A 175 -11.79 -13.15 -4.91
CA LYS A 175 -12.02 -14.51 -5.37
C LYS A 175 -10.81 -15.06 -6.15
N HIS A 176 -10.24 -14.27 -7.07
CA HIS A 176 -9.08 -14.66 -7.86
C HIS A 176 -7.85 -14.90 -6.96
N ILE A 177 -7.55 -13.99 -6.04
CA ILE A 177 -6.42 -14.10 -5.11
C ILE A 177 -6.58 -15.32 -4.20
N ALA A 178 -7.80 -15.62 -3.74
CA ALA A 178 -8.06 -16.82 -2.95
C ALA A 178 -7.65 -18.10 -3.70
N TYR A 179 -7.90 -18.19 -5.00
CA TYR A 179 -7.53 -19.36 -5.80
C TYR A 179 -6.05 -19.41 -6.17
N VAL A 180 -5.45 -18.31 -6.63
CA VAL A 180 -4.07 -18.35 -7.18
C VAL A 180 -2.99 -18.20 -6.11
N SER A 181 -3.29 -17.62 -4.98
CA SER A 181 -2.32 -17.38 -3.89
C SER A 181 -2.64 -18.25 -2.67
N HIS A 182 -3.80 -18.06 -2.07
CA HIS A 182 -4.11 -18.68 -0.78
C HIS A 182 -4.26 -20.20 -0.88
N LEU A 183 -4.89 -20.72 -1.94
CA LEU A 183 -5.06 -22.17 -2.11
C LEU A 183 -3.71 -22.87 -2.31
N SER A 184 -2.78 -22.27 -3.05
CA SER A 184 -1.43 -22.82 -3.22
C SER A 184 -0.65 -22.87 -1.91
N HIS A 185 -0.76 -21.85 -1.06
CA HIS A 185 -0.16 -21.84 0.27
C HIS A 185 -0.77 -22.90 1.20
N ILE A 186 -2.10 -23.02 1.22
CA ILE A 186 -2.79 -24.05 2.02
C ILE A 186 -2.38 -25.45 1.55
N SER A 187 -2.33 -25.69 0.24
CA SER A 187 -1.93 -26.99 -0.31
C SER A 187 -0.48 -27.33 0.05
N ALA A 188 0.44 -26.37 -0.06
CA ALA A 188 1.83 -26.58 0.32
C ALA A 188 1.98 -26.85 1.83
N PHE A 189 1.23 -26.16 2.67
CA PHE A 189 1.22 -26.36 4.11
C PHE A 189 0.67 -27.74 4.51
N MET A 190 -0.43 -28.15 3.89
CA MET A 190 -1.04 -29.48 4.13
C MET A 190 -0.12 -30.60 3.68
N LEU A 191 0.54 -30.48 2.51
CA LEU A 191 1.52 -31.45 2.04
C LEU A 191 2.73 -31.53 2.97
N GLY A 192 3.26 -30.39 3.41
CA GLY A 192 4.37 -30.33 4.37
C GLY A 192 4.04 -31.04 5.68
N LYS A 193 2.84 -30.82 6.22
CA LYS A 193 2.36 -31.51 7.43
C LYS A 193 2.29 -33.04 7.24
N THR A 194 1.80 -33.49 6.10
CA THR A 194 1.67 -34.95 5.80
C THR A 194 3.02 -35.66 5.65
N VAL A 195 4.08 -34.90 5.31
CA VAL A 195 5.45 -35.48 5.14
C VAL A 195 6.21 -35.52 6.48
N ILE A 196 5.83 -34.71 7.46
CA ILE A 196 6.51 -34.59 8.76
C ILE A 196 5.88 -35.55 9.82
N GLU A 197 4.65 -35.99 9.63
CA GLU A 197 3.98 -37.04 10.42
C GLU A 197 4.29 -38.43 9.85
#